data_c7e6990aa21ef61037d527171d2bcd0d
#
_entry.id   c7e6990aa21ef61037d527171d2bcd0d
#
_cell.length_a   1.000
_cell.length_b   1.000
_cell.length_c   1.000
_cell.angle_alpha   90.00
_cell.angle_beta   90.00
_cell.angle_gamma   90.00
#
_symmetry.space_group_name_H-M   'P 1'
#
loop_
_entity.id
_entity.type
_entity.pdbx_description
1 polymer ?
#
loop_
_entity_poly.entity_id
_entity_poly.type
_entity_poly.pdbx_seq_one_letter_code
_entity_poly.pdbx_strand_id
1 'polypeptide(L)'
;MEHTEILNLWKSYDQKLEQALSINKATAQDVLKLKTKSVLASMKPIKLFTLLVGCVWVMLGSVIITNLFMYAYDKVSHFFIYSAAIQLILTTIAIAIYLYQLVVIQQVDVSDSVLKTQKRLSYLKSSTLWCARILFLQLPVWTTFYLSESTFLSGN
;
A
#
# COMPACT_ATOMS: atom_id res chain seq x y z
N MET A 1 -35.80 -29.39 -48.48
CA MET A 1 -34.55 -29.90 -47.90
C MET A 1 -33.54 -28.79 -47.56
N GLU A 2 -33.36 -27.78 -48.40
CA GLU A 2 -32.41 -26.67 -48.15
C GLU A 2 -32.64 -25.85 -46.86
N HIS A 3 -33.90 -25.64 -46.47
CA HIS A 3 -34.21 -24.78 -45.32
C HIS A 3 -33.81 -25.39 -43.97
N THR A 4 -33.88 -26.70 -43.86
CA THR A 4 -33.45 -27.45 -42.66
C THR A 4 -31.93 -27.56 -42.55
N GLU A 5 -31.23 -27.62 -43.66
CA GLU A 5 -29.76 -27.64 -43.69
C GLU A 5 -29.19 -26.28 -43.30
N ILE A 6 -29.77 -25.18 -43.80
CA ILE A 6 -29.37 -23.83 -43.43
C ILE A 6 -29.60 -23.58 -41.93
N LEU A 7 -30.73 -24.01 -41.38
CA LEU A 7 -31.01 -23.89 -39.94
C LEU A 7 -30.04 -24.69 -39.07
N ASN A 8 -29.67 -25.88 -39.52
CA ASN A 8 -28.67 -26.69 -38.80
C ASN A 8 -27.25 -26.08 -38.87
N LEU A 9 -26.90 -25.49 -40.00
CA LEU A 9 -25.66 -24.74 -40.16
C LEU A 9 -25.61 -23.54 -39.23
N TRP A 10 -26.68 -22.74 -39.17
CA TRP A 10 -26.78 -21.60 -38.26
C TRP A 10 -26.64 -22.02 -36.79
N LYS A 11 -27.33 -23.06 -36.36
CA LYS A 11 -27.21 -23.62 -35.01
C LYS A 11 -25.78 -24.07 -34.68
N SER A 12 -25.09 -24.70 -35.65
CA SER A 12 -23.71 -25.16 -35.43
C SER A 12 -22.75 -23.98 -35.35
N TYR A 13 -22.95 -22.91 -36.11
CA TYR A 13 -22.18 -21.69 -36.02
C TYR A 13 -22.40 -20.95 -34.69
N ASP A 14 -23.65 -20.86 -34.24
CA ASP A 14 -24.01 -20.24 -32.96
C ASP A 14 -23.36 -20.98 -31.80
N GLN A 15 -23.40 -22.30 -31.78
CA GLN A 15 -22.71 -23.12 -30.76
C GLN A 15 -21.20 -22.94 -30.78
N LYS A 16 -20.58 -22.88 -31.97
CA LYS A 16 -19.13 -22.61 -32.08
C LYS A 16 -18.77 -21.23 -31.61
N LEU A 17 -19.61 -20.24 -31.88
CA LEU A 17 -19.42 -18.86 -31.44
C LEU A 17 -19.51 -18.75 -29.91
N GLU A 18 -20.53 -19.39 -29.30
CA GLU A 18 -20.67 -19.44 -27.84
C GLU A 18 -19.49 -20.16 -27.17
N GLN A 19 -19.03 -21.27 -27.73
CA GLN A 19 -17.85 -21.97 -27.24
C GLN A 19 -16.58 -21.11 -27.34
N ALA A 20 -16.35 -20.46 -28.49
CA ALA A 20 -15.24 -19.56 -28.68
C ALA A 20 -15.29 -18.37 -27.70
N LEU A 21 -16.46 -17.80 -27.47
CA LEU A 21 -16.68 -16.70 -26.54
C LEU A 21 -16.40 -17.14 -25.08
N SER A 22 -16.85 -18.32 -24.69
CA SER A 22 -16.63 -18.88 -23.36
C SER A 22 -15.15 -19.16 -23.09
N ILE A 23 -14.45 -19.74 -24.06
CA ILE A 23 -13.00 -20.02 -23.98
C ILE A 23 -12.21 -18.71 -23.90
N ASN A 24 -12.57 -17.71 -24.72
CA ASN A 24 -11.90 -16.42 -24.74
C ASN A 24 -12.10 -15.68 -23.40
N LYS A 25 -13.28 -15.76 -22.81
CA LYS A 25 -13.59 -15.21 -21.50
C LYS A 25 -12.81 -15.92 -20.39
N ALA A 26 -12.74 -17.24 -20.41
CA ALA A 26 -11.96 -18.03 -19.45
C ALA A 26 -10.45 -17.70 -19.53
N THR A 27 -9.92 -17.66 -20.75
CA THR A 27 -8.51 -17.30 -21.00
C THR A 27 -8.19 -15.89 -20.50
N ALA A 28 -9.06 -14.91 -20.79
CA ALA A 28 -8.89 -13.54 -20.32
C ALA A 28 -8.90 -13.47 -18.78
N GLN A 29 -9.76 -14.24 -18.13
CA GLN A 29 -9.79 -14.33 -16.65
C GLN A 29 -8.53 -14.94 -16.08
N ASP A 30 -8.00 -16.00 -16.70
CA ASP A 30 -6.76 -16.67 -16.24
C ASP A 30 -5.56 -15.76 -16.41
N VAL A 31 -5.47 -15.04 -17.53
CA VAL A 31 -4.40 -14.04 -17.75
C VAL A 31 -4.47 -12.94 -16.69
N LEU A 32 -5.67 -12.43 -16.38
CA LEU A 32 -5.85 -11.42 -15.32
C LEU A 32 -5.43 -11.96 -13.95
N LYS A 33 -5.79 -13.20 -13.60
CA LYS A 33 -5.37 -13.85 -12.35
C LYS A 33 -3.85 -13.99 -12.27
N LEU A 34 -3.21 -14.47 -13.33
CA LEU A 34 -1.76 -14.62 -13.39
C LEU A 34 -1.04 -13.26 -13.25
N LYS A 35 -1.52 -12.23 -13.94
CA LYS A 35 -0.98 -10.87 -13.84
C LYS A 35 -1.13 -10.30 -12.44
N THR A 36 -2.29 -10.49 -11.82
CA THR A 36 -2.52 -10.03 -10.44
C THR A 36 -1.60 -10.76 -9.45
N LYS A 37 -1.44 -12.08 -9.59
CA LYS A 37 -0.54 -12.87 -8.76
C LYS A 37 0.91 -12.39 -8.89
N SER A 38 1.36 -12.12 -10.10
CA SER A 38 2.71 -11.59 -10.37
C SER A 38 2.92 -10.23 -9.71
N VAL A 39 1.97 -9.30 -9.85
CA VAL A 39 2.04 -7.97 -9.21
C VAL A 39 2.09 -8.09 -7.68
N LEU A 40 1.22 -8.90 -7.10
CA LEU A 40 1.20 -9.12 -5.65
C LEU A 40 2.50 -9.77 -5.13
N ALA A 41 3.04 -10.74 -5.86
CA ALA A 41 4.31 -11.37 -5.51
C ALA A 41 5.48 -10.36 -5.53
N SER A 42 5.51 -9.47 -6.51
CA SER A 42 6.51 -8.40 -6.60
C SER A 42 6.41 -7.37 -5.47
N MET A 43 5.19 -7.10 -4.97
CA MET A 43 4.98 -6.14 -3.89
C MET A 43 5.42 -6.62 -2.51
N LYS A 44 5.41 -7.93 -2.26
CA LYS A 44 5.76 -8.51 -0.95
C LYS A 44 7.16 -8.16 -0.46
N PRO A 45 8.25 -8.39 -1.23
CA PRO A 45 9.61 -8.13 -0.76
C PRO A 45 9.85 -6.66 -0.50
N ILE A 46 9.31 -5.76 -1.33
CA ILE A 46 9.44 -4.32 -1.16
C ILE A 46 8.79 -3.87 0.14
N LYS A 47 7.57 -4.35 0.41
CA LYS A 47 6.86 -4.00 1.65
C LYS A 47 7.52 -4.56 2.89
N LEU A 48 8.05 -5.78 2.81
CA LEU A 48 8.77 -6.40 3.92
C LEU A 48 10.05 -5.61 4.24
N PHE A 49 10.81 -5.21 3.23
CA PHE A 49 12.01 -4.39 3.40
C PHE A 49 11.68 -3.03 4.02
N THR A 50 10.66 -2.34 3.49
CA THR A 50 10.22 -1.03 4.03
C THR A 50 9.78 -1.15 5.48
N LEU A 51 9.09 -2.23 5.84
CA LEU A 51 8.65 -2.50 7.21
C LEU A 51 9.83 -2.72 8.14
N LEU A 52 10.84 -3.49 7.71
CA LEU A 52 12.05 -3.74 8.50
C LEU A 52 12.79 -2.43 8.77
N VAL A 53 13.02 -1.62 7.73
CA VAL A 53 13.66 -0.31 7.87
C VAL A 53 12.86 0.61 8.78
N GLY A 54 11.53 0.65 8.63
CA GLY A 54 10.65 1.43 9.48
C GLY A 54 10.71 1.02 10.95
N CYS A 55 10.72 -0.28 11.24
CA CYS A 55 10.85 -0.79 12.62
C CYS A 55 12.19 -0.39 13.24
N VAL A 56 13.30 -0.54 12.51
CA VAL A 56 14.64 -0.10 12.98
C VAL A 56 14.64 1.39 13.27
N TRP A 57 14.04 2.20 12.39
CA TRP A 57 13.95 3.65 12.57
C TRP A 57 13.14 4.03 13.81
N VAL A 58 11.98 3.39 14.04
CA VAL A 58 11.17 3.64 15.24
C VAL A 58 11.89 3.21 16.51
N MET A 59 12.60 2.08 16.51
CA MET A 59 13.40 1.66 17.67
C MET A 59 14.49 2.65 18.00
N LEU A 60 15.30 3.05 17.01
CA LEU A 60 16.37 4.04 17.21
C LEU A 60 15.81 5.39 17.66
N GLY A 61 14.75 5.88 17.00
CA GLY A 61 14.09 7.14 17.34
C GLY A 61 13.52 7.13 18.76
N SER A 62 12.91 6.03 19.18
CA SER A 62 12.36 5.88 20.54
C SER A 62 13.47 5.95 21.59
N VAL A 63 14.59 5.28 21.36
CA VAL A 63 15.74 5.31 22.27
C VAL A 63 16.30 6.74 22.37
N ILE A 64 16.47 7.41 21.25
CA ILE A 64 16.99 8.79 21.21
C ILE A 64 16.04 9.73 21.96
N ILE A 65 14.74 9.71 21.68
CA ILE A 65 13.77 10.58 22.34
C ILE A 65 13.70 10.30 23.83
N THR A 66 13.72 9.03 24.25
CA THR A 66 13.71 8.67 25.68
C THR A 66 14.94 9.20 26.39
N ASN A 67 16.13 9.05 25.80
CA ASN A 67 17.38 9.58 26.39
C ASN A 67 17.35 11.12 26.45
N LEU A 68 16.89 11.80 25.41
CA LEU A 68 16.75 13.26 25.40
C LEU A 68 15.78 13.74 26.49
N PHE A 69 14.66 13.04 26.66
CA PHE A 69 13.67 13.39 27.67
C PHE A 69 14.19 13.19 29.10
N MET A 70 14.97 12.11 29.32
CA MET A 70 15.47 11.77 30.66
C MET A 70 16.68 12.62 31.09
N TYR A 71 17.59 12.94 30.15
CA TYR A 71 18.89 13.50 30.49
C TYR A 71 19.15 14.90 29.94
N ALA A 72 18.41 15.38 28.98
CA ALA A 72 18.71 16.63 28.26
C ALA A 72 17.49 17.51 28.00
N TYR A 73 16.38 17.31 28.74
CA TYR A 73 15.13 18.04 28.50
C TYR A 73 15.29 19.56 28.50
N ASP A 74 16.05 20.09 29.49
CA ASP A 74 16.29 21.54 29.63
C ASP A 74 17.31 22.10 28.64
N LYS A 75 18.07 21.23 27.95
CA LYS A 75 19.16 21.64 27.04
C LYS A 75 18.74 21.59 25.57
N VAL A 76 17.64 20.96 25.27
CA VAL A 76 17.17 20.73 23.90
C VAL A 76 15.89 21.54 23.66
N SER A 77 15.81 22.12 22.47
CA SER A 77 14.60 22.86 22.06
C SER A 77 13.34 21.99 22.17
N HIS A 78 12.33 22.48 22.86
CA HIS A 78 11.04 21.82 22.98
C HIS A 78 10.41 21.53 21.61
N PHE A 79 10.62 22.42 20.62
CA PHE A 79 10.17 22.19 19.24
C PHE A 79 10.76 20.94 18.61
N PHE A 80 12.03 20.66 18.89
CA PHE A 80 12.69 19.44 18.40
C PHE A 80 12.03 18.18 18.99
N ILE A 81 11.78 18.15 20.30
CA ILE A 81 11.19 17.01 20.98
C ILE A 81 9.78 16.72 20.46
N TYR A 82 8.93 17.77 20.34
CA TYR A 82 7.59 17.64 19.80
C TYR A 82 7.58 17.18 18.35
N SER A 83 8.42 17.75 17.50
CA SER A 83 8.55 17.37 16.10
C SER A 83 8.99 15.92 15.95
N ALA A 84 9.99 15.49 16.73
CA ALA A 84 10.47 14.12 16.72
C ALA A 84 9.40 13.14 17.20
N ALA A 85 8.63 13.48 18.25
CA ALA A 85 7.52 12.66 18.73
C ALA A 85 6.39 12.51 17.68
N ILE A 86 6.00 13.61 17.04
CA ILE A 86 4.99 13.58 15.95
C ILE A 86 5.47 12.70 14.81
N GLN A 87 6.73 12.82 14.39
CA GLN A 87 7.31 12.01 13.33
C GLN A 87 7.31 10.53 13.68
N LEU A 88 7.63 10.19 14.92
CA LEU A 88 7.63 8.81 15.41
C LEU A 88 6.23 8.20 15.38
N ILE A 89 5.22 8.97 15.81
CA ILE A 89 3.81 8.57 15.78
C ILE A 89 3.36 8.33 14.33
N LEU A 90 3.64 9.26 13.42
CA LEU A 90 3.27 9.12 12.00
C LEU A 90 3.94 7.91 11.36
N THR A 91 5.22 7.65 11.66
CA THR A 91 5.93 6.47 11.17
C THR A 91 5.33 5.18 11.72
N THR A 92 4.96 5.15 12.99
CA THR A 92 4.31 3.98 13.61
C THR A 92 2.95 3.68 12.95
N ILE A 93 2.15 4.71 12.67
CA ILE A 93 0.89 4.56 11.93
C ILE A 93 1.15 4.01 10.52
N ALA A 94 2.16 4.52 9.83
CA ALA A 94 2.54 4.01 8.50
C ALA A 94 2.94 2.53 8.55
N ILE A 95 3.71 2.11 9.54
CA ILE A 95 4.08 0.70 9.76
C ILE A 95 2.84 -0.17 9.97
N ALA A 96 1.90 0.27 10.80
CA ALA A 96 0.65 -0.46 11.04
C ALA A 96 -0.16 -0.64 9.74
N ILE A 97 -0.25 0.39 8.90
CA ILE A 97 -0.89 0.31 7.58
C ILE A 97 -0.14 -0.68 6.68
N TYR A 98 1.19 -0.66 6.66
CA TYR A 98 1.98 -1.60 5.86
C TYR A 98 1.82 -3.05 6.31
N LEU A 99 1.76 -3.31 7.62
CA LEU A 99 1.47 -4.63 8.18
C LEU A 99 0.10 -5.13 7.72
N TYR A 100 -0.93 -4.29 7.85
CA TYR A 100 -2.26 -4.61 7.38
C TYR A 100 -2.30 -4.95 5.89
N GLN A 101 -1.62 -4.15 5.06
CA GLN A 101 -1.51 -4.41 3.62
C GLN A 101 -0.83 -5.74 3.32
N LEU A 102 0.20 -6.12 4.10
CA LEU A 102 0.91 -7.38 3.94
C LEU A 102 -0.01 -8.58 4.23
N VAL A 103 -0.82 -8.49 5.28
CA VAL A 103 -1.84 -9.49 5.60
C VAL A 103 -2.87 -9.61 4.47
N VAL A 104 -3.36 -8.48 3.95
CA VAL A 104 -4.31 -8.48 2.82
C VAL A 104 -3.70 -9.13 1.58
N ILE A 105 -2.42 -8.87 1.28
CA ILE A 105 -1.71 -9.51 0.17
C ILE A 105 -1.61 -11.04 0.35
N GLN A 106 -1.38 -11.50 1.58
CA GLN A 106 -1.29 -12.94 1.87
C GLN A 106 -2.64 -13.66 1.74
N GLN A 107 -3.73 -12.96 2.05
CA GLN A 107 -5.10 -13.50 1.99
C GLN A 107 -5.72 -13.50 0.59
N VAL A 108 -5.03 -12.97 -0.42
CA VAL A 108 -5.52 -13.03 -1.80
C VAL A 108 -5.33 -14.43 -2.33
N ASP A 109 -6.43 -15.18 -2.38
CA ASP A 109 -6.46 -16.49 -3.03
C ASP A 109 -6.74 -16.32 -4.53
N VAL A 110 -5.97 -17.06 -5.34
CA VAL A 110 -6.09 -17.05 -6.81
C VAL A 110 -7.39 -17.75 -7.26
N SER A 111 -8.00 -18.56 -6.38
CA SER A 111 -9.29 -19.20 -6.63
C SER A 111 -10.49 -18.23 -6.49
N ASP A 112 -10.28 -17.08 -5.86
CA ASP A 112 -11.33 -16.06 -5.71
C ASP A 112 -11.80 -15.52 -7.07
N SER A 113 -13.07 -15.07 -7.12
CA SER A 113 -13.63 -14.46 -8.31
C SER A 113 -12.81 -13.22 -8.73
N VAL A 114 -12.65 -13.01 -10.05
CA VAL A 114 -11.87 -11.88 -10.62
C VAL A 114 -12.32 -10.55 -10.03
N LEU A 115 -13.62 -10.38 -9.80
CA LEU A 115 -14.19 -9.15 -9.24
C LEU A 115 -13.71 -8.89 -7.81
N LYS A 116 -13.64 -9.92 -6.98
CA LYS A 116 -13.18 -9.84 -5.59
C LYS A 116 -11.69 -9.52 -5.53
N THR A 117 -10.92 -10.12 -6.41
CA THR A 117 -9.48 -9.88 -6.54
C THR A 117 -9.18 -8.45 -7.00
N GLN A 118 -9.92 -7.94 -7.98
CA GLN A 118 -9.80 -6.55 -8.45
C GLN A 118 -10.16 -5.54 -7.36
N LYS A 119 -11.22 -5.80 -6.59
CA LYS A 119 -11.62 -4.93 -5.47
C LYS A 119 -10.53 -4.86 -4.40
N ARG A 120 -9.92 -6.01 -4.05
CA ARG A 120 -8.81 -6.06 -3.09
C ARG A 120 -7.57 -5.32 -3.62
N LEU A 121 -7.24 -5.48 -4.90
CA LEU A 121 -6.12 -4.78 -5.53
C LEU A 121 -6.34 -3.27 -5.56
N SER A 122 -7.54 -2.81 -5.87
CA SER A 122 -7.92 -1.39 -5.82
C SER A 122 -7.80 -0.82 -4.41
N TYR A 123 -8.25 -1.57 -3.41
CA TYR A 123 -8.09 -1.20 -2.00
C TYR A 123 -6.61 -1.08 -1.59
N LEU A 124 -5.77 -2.04 -1.99
CA LEU A 124 -4.34 -2.01 -1.73
C LEU A 124 -3.69 -0.76 -2.35
N LYS A 125 -4.04 -0.44 -3.59
CA LYS A 125 -3.56 0.76 -4.28
C LYS A 125 -3.97 2.03 -3.54
N SER A 126 -5.22 2.15 -3.17
CA SER A 126 -5.74 3.29 -2.41
C SER A 126 -5.05 3.43 -1.05
N SER A 127 -4.93 2.34 -0.30
CA SER A 127 -4.24 2.33 0.99
C SER A 127 -2.75 2.71 0.89
N THR A 128 -2.06 2.29 -0.18
CA THR A 128 -0.67 2.67 -0.43
C THR A 128 -0.55 4.17 -0.71
N LEU A 129 -1.48 4.76 -1.46
CA LEU A 129 -1.52 6.20 -1.71
C LEU A 129 -1.78 6.99 -0.42
N TRP A 130 -2.68 6.52 0.44
CA TRP A 130 -2.92 7.14 1.75
C TRP A 130 -1.67 7.10 2.63
N CYS A 131 -0.99 5.95 2.69
CA CYS A 131 0.27 5.83 3.42
C CYS A 131 1.33 6.78 2.89
N ALA A 132 1.48 6.91 1.57
CA ALA A 132 2.39 7.86 0.95
C ALA A 132 2.06 9.32 1.33
N ARG A 133 0.77 9.68 1.36
CA ARG A 133 0.33 11.03 1.81
C ARG A 133 0.68 11.30 3.27
N ILE A 134 0.49 10.33 4.16
CA ILE A 134 0.85 10.45 5.58
C ILE A 134 2.37 10.63 5.72
N LEU A 135 3.16 9.85 5.00
CA LEU A 135 4.62 9.98 5.01
C LEU A 135 5.08 11.32 4.40
N PHE A 136 4.39 11.80 3.37
CA PHE A 136 4.68 13.12 2.78
C PHE A 136 4.40 14.26 3.77
N LEU A 137 3.41 14.12 4.65
CA LEU A 137 3.11 15.08 5.71
C LEU A 137 4.26 15.24 6.72
N GLN A 138 5.19 14.27 6.78
CA GLN A 138 6.38 14.38 7.63
C GLN A 138 7.38 15.42 7.11
N LEU A 139 7.38 15.74 5.81
CA LEU A 139 8.36 16.70 5.24
C LEU A 139 8.30 18.09 5.89
N PRO A 140 7.13 18.74 6.04
CA PRO A 140 7.08 20.02 6.75
C PRO A 140 7.46 19.89 8.24
N VAL A 141 7.23 18.75 8.88
CA VAL A 141 7.65 18.53 10.27
C VAL A 141 9.18 18.51 10.40
N TRP A 142 9.90 18.08 9.38
CA TRP A 142 11.37 18.14 9.36
C TRP A 142 11.91 19.58 9.47
N THR A 143 11.21 20.54 8.89
CA THR A 143 11.63 21.95 8.95
C THR A 143 11.55 22.50 10.37
N THR A 144 10.63 21.97 11.19
CA THR A 144 10.44 22.42 12.58
C THR A 144 11.56 21.95 13.53
N PHE A 145 12.40 20.98 13.13
CA PHE A 145 13.56 20.58 13.91
C PHE A 145 14.58 21.70 14.11
N TYR A 146 14.67 22.60 13.13
CA TYR A 146 15.62 23.71 13.14
C TYR A 146 15.06 24.95 13.82
N LEU A 147 13.78 24.95 14.22
CA LEU A 147 13.20 26.06 14.94
C LEU A 147 13.71 26.06 16.39
N SER A 148 14.24 27.17 16.80
CA SER A 148 14.69 27.42 18.17
C SER A 148 13.86 28.58 18.75
N GLU A 149 13.72 28.62 20.06
CA GLU A 149 13.07 29.73 20.75
C GLU A 149 13.77 31.07 20.46
N SER A 150 15.07 31.06 20.27
CA SER A 150 15.84 32.23 19.86
C SER A 150 15.43 32.78 18.50
N THR A 151 14.87 31.97 17.60
CA THR A 151 14.39 32.42 16.28
C THR A 151 13.16 33.31 16.39
N PHE A 152 12.35 33.12 17.42
CA PHE A 152 11.15 33.94 17.68
C PHE A 152 11.43 35.14 18.59
N LEU A 153 12.44 35.04 19.47
CA LEU A 153 12.81 36.13 20.39
C LEU A 153 13.77 37.16 19.76
N SER A 154 14.46 36.81 18.68
CA SER A 154 15.40 37.69 17.96
C SER A 154 14.70 38.68 17.00
N GLY A 155 13.38 38.74 16.97
CA GLY A 155 12.59 39.60 16.09
C GLY A 155 12.07 40.91 16.75
N ASN A 156 12.55 41.27 17.93
CA ASN A 156 12.23 42.57 18.59
C ASN A 156 13.50 43.40 18.78
#